data_8a8bcf61a8abe72d25392bcd9adc675d
#
_entry.id   8a8bcf61a8abe72d25392bcd9adc675d
#
_cell.length_a   1.000
_cell.length_b   1.000
_cell.length_c   1.000
_cell.angle_alpha   90.00
_cell.angle_beta   90.00
_cell.angle_gamma   90.00
#
_symmetry.space_group_name_H-M   'P 1'
#
loop_
_entity.id
_entity.type
_entity.pdbx_description
1 polymer ?
#
loop_
_entity_poly.entity_id
_entity_poly.type
_entity_poly.pdbx_seq_one_letter_code
_entity_poly.pdbx_strand_id
1 'polypeptide(L)'
;VVRPGSLAFITGSSHPQLGISAVPFHGTGIWGTYSDALLPGLHVVEGGQTSTGSVVNWLKNLFGASDYEDLNRSAAELPPGSEGVIVQEHFQGNRTPHTDPGSRGAIHGLSLKHGRGHLFRATIEGIAFGSELILETMRASGFKPERIVMAGGATRSDLWLQIHADVSELPLTLTQVADAPLLGCAI
;
A
#
# COMPACT_ATOMS: atom_id res chain seq x y z
N VAL A 1 -2.34 15.81 -6.91
CA VAL A 1 -2.19 15.37 -5.50
C VAL A 1 -2.49 16.50 -4.53
N VAL A 2 -2.22 17.75 -4.88
CA VAL A 2 -2.30 18.92 -3.97
C VAL A 2 -3.71 19.48 -3.73
N ARG A 3 -4.68 18.61 -3.52
CA ARG A 3 -6.05 19.02 -3.12
C ARG A 3 -6.41 18.33 -1.82
N PRO A 4 -7.07 19.00 -0.87
CA PRO A 4 -7.66 18.33 0.30
C PRO A 4 -8.49 17.12 -0.12
N GLY A 5 -8.45 16.06 0.68
CA GLY A 5 -9.07 14.78 0.34
C GLY A 5 -8.26 13.88 -0.61
N SER A 6 -7.15 14.36 -1.17
CA SER A 6 -6.25 13.50 -1.96
C SER A 6 -5.30 12.74 -1.05
N LEU A 7 -5.08 11.47 -1.38
CA LEU A 7 -4.10 10.60 -0.74
C LEU A 7 -3.06 10.18 -1.77
N ALA A 8 -1.79 10.46 -1.52
CA ALA A 8 -0.70 9.96 -2.35
C ALA A 8 -0.22 8.62 -1.82
N PHE A 9 -0.22 7.58 -2.67
CA PHE A 9 0.40 6.29 -2.42
C PHE A 9 1.67 6.18 -3.25
N ILE A 10 2.82 6.09 -2.60
CA ILE A 10 4.09 5.92 -3.28
C ILE A 10 4.51 4.46 -3.13
N THR A 11 4.38 3.69 -4.22
CA THR A 11 4.61 2.25 -4.22
C THR A 11 6.06 1.91 -4.52
N GLY A 12 6.83 1.73 -3.47
CA GLY A 12 8.23 1.33 -3.53
C GLY A 12 8.50 0.03 -2.77
N SER A 13 9.66 -0.08 -2.15
CA SER A 13 9.97 -1.13 -1.17
C SER A 13 9.06 -1.05 0.04
N SER A 14 8.62 0.15 0.39
CA SER A 14 7.63 0.53 1.40
C SER A 14 6.49 1.31 0.76
N HIS A 15 5.41 1.58 1.51
CA HIS A 15 4.24 2.32 1.07
C HIS A 15 4.00 3.55 1.95
N PRO A 16 4.65 4.69 1.71
CA PRO A 16 4.22 5.96 2.27
C PRO A 16 2.83 6.35 1.74
N GLN A 17 1.97 6.77 2.66
CA GLN A 17 0.61 7.22 2.40
C GLN A 17 0.48 8.63 2.96
N LEU A 18 0.32 9.62 2.09
CA LEU A 18 0.33 11.04 2.45
C LEU A 18 -1.02 11.65 2.12
N GLY A 19 -1.79 11.95 3.16
CA GLY A 19 -3.10 12.62 3.04
C GLY A 19 -2.95 14.14 3.06
N ILE A 20 -3.67 14.83 2.17
CA ILE A 20 -3.69 16.28 2.09
C ILE A 20 -4.98 16.80 2.73
N SER A 21 -4.85 17.68 3.72
CA SER A 21 -5.95 18.28 4.46
C SER A 21 -5.91 19.80 4.43
N ALA A 22 -7.09 20.43 4.50
CA ALA A 22 -7.23 21.87 4.67
C ALA A 22 -7.16 22.30 6.14
N VAL A 23 -7.24 21.34 7.08
CA VAL A 23 -7.19 21.59 8.53
C VAL A 23 -6.21 20.62 9.18
N PRO A 24 -5.52 21.03 10.24
CA PRO A 24 -4.66 20.12 11.01
C PRO A 24 -5.53 19.11 11.75
N PHE A 25 -5.05 17.87 11.86
CA PHE A 25 -5.65 16.85 12.71
C PHE A 25 -4.57 15.92 13.25
N HIS A 26 -4.86 15.30 14.38
CA HIS A 26 -3.99 14.38 15.08
C HIS A 26 -4.75 13.12 15.44
N GLY A 27 -4.08 11.98 15.42
CA GLY A 27 -4.67 10.72 15.80
C GLY A 27 -3.62 9.72 16.26
N THR A 28 -4.04 8.79 17.09
CA THR A 28 -3.17 7.69 17.51
C THR A 28 -2.85 6.79 16.31
N GLY A 29 -1.59 6.45 16.14
CA GLY A 29 -1.13 5.54 15.09
C GLY A 29 -0.89 6.18 13.73
N ILE A 30 -1.08 7.50 13.57
CA ILE A 30 -0.70 8.26 12.38
C ILE A 30 0.38 9.29 12.71
N TRP A 31 1.09 9.74 11.68
CA TRP A 31 2.20 10.70 11.80
C TRP A 31 1.82 12.06 11.21
N GLY A 32 2.37 13.11 11.76
CA GLY A 32 2.05 14.49 11.39
C GLY A 32 1.09 15.08 12.43
N THR A 33 0.47 16.21 12.26
CA THR A 33 0.28 16.98 11.03
C THR A 33 1.53 17.78 10.69
N TYR A 34 1.92 17.77 9.41
CA TYR A 34 2.98 18.62 8.89
C TYR A 34 2.34 19.82 8.19
N SER A 35 2.26 20.95 8.89
CA SER A 35 1.67 22.18 8.35
C SER A 35 2.63 22.84 7.36
N ASP A 36 2.09 23.33 6.24
CA ASP A 36 2.84 24.06 5.18
C ASP A 36 4.01 23.26 4.55
N ALA A 37 4.07 21.95 4.80
CA ALA A 37 5.16 21.12 4.30
C ALA A 37 5.15 20.92 2.78
N LEU A 38 3.98 21.07 2.15
CA LEU A 38 3.82 20.88 0.72
C LEU A 38 3.45 22.19 0.02
N LEU A 39 2.43 22.86 0.50
CA LEU A 39 1.99 24.19 0.06
C LEU A 39 1.46 24.99 1.26
N PRO A 40 1.61 26.32 1.26
CA PRO A 40 1.06 27.17 2.30
C PRO A 40 -0.45 26.96 2.49
N GLY A 41 -0.88 26.83 3.74
CA GLY A 41 -2.28 26.60 4.11
C GLY A 41 -2.76 25.15 3.95
N LEU A 42 -1.89 24.21 3.59
CA LEU A 42 -2.21 22.80 3.55
C LEU A 42 -1.45 22.01 4.63
N HIS A 43 -2.07 20.94 5.06
CA HIS A 43 -1.55 20.04 6.08
C HIS A 43 -1.35 18.65 5.49
N VAL A 44 -0.26 17.98 5.83
CA VAL A 44 0.01 16.60 5.42
C VAL A 44 -0.08 15.68 6.62
N VAL A 45 -0.87 14.64 6.51
CA VAL A 45 -0.90 13.51 7.45
C VAL A 45 -0.21 12.32 6.79
N GLU A 46 0.51 11.56 7.58
CA GLU A 46 1.30 10.43 7.08
C GLU A 46 0.91 9.14 7.79
N GLY A 47 0.76 8.10 7.01
CA GLY A 47 0.80 6.71 7.42
C GLY A 47 1.71 5.93 6.50
N GLY A 48 1.93 4.66 6.79
CA GLY A 48 2.73 3.86 5.87
C GLY A 48 3.07 2.47 6.39
N GLN A 49 3.35 1.59 5.42
CA GLN A 49 3.83 0.24 5.64
C GLN A 49 5.34 0.19 5.37
N THR A 50 6.08 -0.48 6.24
CA THR A 50 7.55 -0.57 6.17
C THR A 50 8.04 -1.51 5.08
N SER A 51 7.23 -2.53 4.73
CA SER A 51 7.59 -3.52 3.72
C SER A 51 6.38 -3.88 2.87
N THR A 52 6.47 -3.60 1.58
CA THR A 52 5.42 -3.89 0.59
C THR A 52 6.05 -4.48 -0.67
N GLY A 53 6.58 -3.66 -1.56
CA GLY A 53 7.33 -4.13 -2.71
C GLY A 53 8.56 -4.97 -2.33
N SER A 54 9.15 -4.74 -1.16
CA SER A 54 10.22 -5.58 -0.63
C SER A 54 9.76 -7.00 -0.32
N VAL A 55 8.55 -7.20 0.22
CA VAL A 55 7.97 -8.54 0.44
C VAL A 55 7.68 -9.24 -0.88
N VAL A 56 7.11 -8.51 -1.84
CA VAL A 56 6.85 -9.03 -3.19
C VAL A 56 8.14 -9.45 -3.88
N ASN A 57 9.21 -8.65 -3.76
CA ASN A 57 10.52 -9.00 -4.28
C ASN A 57 11.15 -10.19 -3.55
N TRP A 58 10.99 -10.27 -2.24
CA TRP A 58 11.42 -11.42 -1.45
C TRP A 58 10.75 -12.71 -1.91
N LEU A 59 9.43 -12.71 -2.12
CA LEU A 59 8.70 -13.87 -2.66
C LEU A 59 9.16 -14.24 -4.06
N LYS A 60 9.35 -13.26 -4.94
CA LYS A 60 9.88 -13.51 -6.29
C LYS A 60 11.20 -14.28 -6.22
N ASN A 61 12.12 -13.82 -5.38
CA ASN A 61 13.42 -14.47 -5.20
C ASN A 61 13.30 -15.86 -4.55
N LEU A 62 12.42 -16.01 -3.54
CA LEU A 62 12.15 -17.29 -2.88
C LEU A 62 11.62 -18.34 -3.86
N PHE A 63 10.81 -17.95 -4.83
CA PHE A 63 10.27 -18.83 -5.86
C PHE A 63 11.22 -19.04 -7.05
N GLY A 64 12.39 -18.40 -7.06
CA GLY A 64 13.31 -18.45 -8.20
C GLY A 64 12.74 -17.88 -9.49
N ALA A 65 11.73 -16.98 -9.40
CA ALA A 65 11.13 -16.38 -10.58
C ALA A 65 12.04 -15.29 -11.17
N SER A 66 12.22 -15.31 -12.50
CA SER A 66 13.04 -14.33 -13.23
C SER A 66 12.43 -12.93 -13.21
N ASP A 67 11.11 -12.84 -13.29
CA ASP A 67 10.35 -11.61 -13.37
C ASP A 67 9.02 -11.71 -12.59
N TYR A 68 8.22 -10.65 -12.64
CA TYR A 68 6.92 -10.59 -11.98
C TYR A 68 5.76 -11.02 -12.88
N GLU A 69 5.97 -11.16 -14.20
CA GLU A 69 4.88 -11.36 -15.17
C GLU A 69 4.19 -12.71 -14.94
N ASP A 70 4.97 -13.78 -14.80
CA ASP A 70 4.45 -15.12 -14.54
C ASP A 70 3.74 -15.22 -13.17
N LEU A 71 4.28 -14.56 -12.15
CA LEU A 71 3.63 -14.49 -10.83
C LEU A 71 2.32 -13.71 -10.87
N ASN A 72 2.29 -12.55 -11.54
CA ASN A 72 1.07 -11.76 -11.72
C ASN A 72 0.00 -12.56 -12.48
N ARG A 73 0.38 -13.22 -13.59
CA ARG A 73 -0.54 -14.03 -14.39
C ARG A 73 -1.15 -15.16 -13.56
N SER A 74 -0.32 -15.97 -12.88
CA SER A 74 -0.80 -17.08 -12.07
C SER A 74 -1.64 -16.63 -10.87
N ALA A 75 -1.37 -15.46 -10.32
CA ALA A 75 -2.16 -14.87 -9.23
C ALA A 75 -3.48 -14.27 -9.73
N ALA A 76 -3.51 -13.69 -10.94
CA ALA A 76 -4.72 -13.11 -11.52
C ALA A 76 -5.80 -14.16 -11.86
N GLU A 77 -5.39 -15.41 -12.12
CA GLU A 77 -6.30 -16.53 -12.37
C GLU A 77 -7.06 -17.00 -11.12
N LEU A 78 -6.61 -16.62 -9.94
CA LEU A 78 -7.20 -17.03 -8.66
C LEU A 78 -8.32 -16.08 -8.23
N PRO A 79 -9.32 -16.59 -7.49
CA PRO A 79 -10.35 -15.73 -6.94
C PRO A 79 -9.81 -14.83 -5.81
N PRO A 80 -10.50 -13.72 -5.50
CA PRO A 80 -10.25 -12.93 -4.30
C PRO A 80 -10.24 -13.82 -3.04
N GLY A 81 -9.33 -13.50 -2.11
CA GLY A 81 -9.12 -14.28 -0.89
C GLY A 81 -8.19 -15.47 -1.07
N SER A 82 -7.55 -15.63 -2.26
CA SER A 82 -6.49 -16.61 -2.50
C SER A 82 -6.83 -18.02 -2.01
N GLU A 83 -8.10 -18.42 -2.18
CA GLU A 83 -8.67 -19.70 -1.69
C GLU A 83 -8.42 -19.99 -0.20
N GLY A 84 -8.35 -18.95 0.64
CA GLY A 84 -8.20 -19.05 2.10
C GLY A 84 -6.76 -18.84 2.60
N VAL A 85 -5.81 -18.52 1.72
CA VAL A 85 -4.48 -18.09 2.15
C VAL A 85 -4.52 -16.62 2.56
N ILE A 86 -4.05 -16.31 3.76
CA ILE A 86 -3.98 -14.96 4.31
C ILE A 86 -2.52 -14.64 4.65
N VAL A 87 -2.06 -13.46 4.28
CA VAL A 87 -0.73 -12.96 4.60
C VAL A 87 -0.83 -11.72 5.47
N GLN A 88 -0.16 -11.76 6.63
CA GLN A 88 0.13 -10.58 7.44
C GLN A 88 1.43 -9.97 6.95
N GLU A 89 1.38 -8.74 6.43
CA GLU A 89 2.48 -8.10 5.72
C GLU A 89 3.59 -7.50 6.62
N HIS A 90 3.56 -7.71 7.92
CA HIS A 90 4.48 -7.14 8.91
C HIS A 90 5.91 -7.71 8.86
N PHE A 91 6.46 -7.97 7.68
CA PHE A 91 7.79 -8.60 7.54
C PHE A 91 8.95 -7.78 8.12
N GLN A 92 8.77 -6.45 8.25
CA GLN A 92 9.70 -5.53 8.91
C GLN A 92 9.02 -4.72 10.02
N GLY A 93 8.12 -5.35 10.76
CA GLY A 93 7.31 -4.69 11.77
C GLY A 93 6.10 -3.96 11.19
N ASN A 94 5.28 -3.39 12.07
CA ASN A 94 4.16 -2.52 11.71
C ASN A 94 4.48 -1.08 12.15
N ARG A 95 4.50 -0.14 11.18
CA ARG A 95 4.71 1.28 11.47
C ARG A 95 3.38 1.94 11.83
N THR A 96 2.37 1.78 10.99
CA THR A 96 1.04 2.38 11.13
C THR A 96 -0.01 1.28 11.07
N PRO A 97 -0.96 1.20 12.01
CA PRO A 97 -1.16 2.11 13.14
C PRO A 97 -0.49 1.69 14.45
N HIS A 98 0.09 0.49 14.54
CA HIS A 98 0.45 -0.11 15.82
C HIS A 98 1.81 0.35 16.37
N THR A 99 2.69 0.89 15.50
CA THR A 99 4.07 1.30 15.87
C THR A 99 4.80 0.15 16.60
N ASP A 100 4.65 -1.07 16.07
CA ASP A 100 5.24 -2.29 16.64
C ASP A 100 6.39 -2.80 15.75
N PRO A 101 7.65 -2.49 16.08
CA PRO A 101 8.80 -3.00 15.35
C PRO A 101 9.06 -4.49 15.60
N GLY A 102 8.43 -5.07 16.63
CA GLY A 102 8.52 -6.49 16.99
C GLY A 102 7.58 -7.39 16.19
N SER A 103 6.54 -6.85 15.58
CA SER A 103 5.61 -7.62 14.75
C SER A 103 6.31 -8.28 13.57
N ARG A 104 5.84 -9.45 13.16
CA ARG A 104 6.43 -10.24 12.07
C ARG A 104 5.37 -10.65 11.06
N GLY A 105 5.81 -10.81 9.80
CA GLY A 105 4.99 -11.38 8.75
C GLY A 105 4.58 -12.83 9.07
N ALA A 106 3.37 -13.19 8.65
CA ALA A 106 2.86 -14.55 8.81
C ALA A 106 2.04 -14.96 7.59
N ILE A 107 1.99 -16.25 7.31
CA ILE A 107 1.19 -16.84 6.25
C ILE A 107 0.30 -17.89 6.89
N HIS A 108 -1.02 -17.77 6.73
CA HIS A 108 -2.03 -18.65 7.30
C HIS A 108 -2.84 -19.36 6.22
N GLY A 109 -3.49 -20.46 6.56
CA GLY A 109 -4.45 -21.13 5.70
C GLY A 109 -3.83 -22.03 4.62
N LEU A 110 -2.54 -22.32 4.67
CA LEU A 110 -1.88 -23.18 3.68
C LEU A 110 -2.37 -24.62 3.72
N SER A 111 -2.56 -25.19 2.54
CA SER A 111 -2.79 -26.61 2.31
C SER A 111 -1.97 -27.08 1.10
N LEU A 112 -1.98 -28.38 0.81
CA LEU A 112 -1.18 -28.94 -0.29
C LEU A 112 -1.63 -28.49 -1.69
N LYS A 113 -2.81 -27.88 -1.83
CA LYS A 113 -3.31 -27.33 -3.11
C LYS A 113 -2.69 -25.98 -3.46
N HIS A 114 -2.16 -25.25 -2.48
CA HIS A 114 -1.71 -23.90 -2.68
C HIS A 114 -0.30 -23.87 -3.28
N GLY A 115 -0.14 -23.11 -4.36
CA GLY A 115 1.13 -22.88 -5.02
C GLY A 115 1.56 -21.40 -4.96
N ARG A 116 2.61 -21.08 -5.72
CA ARG A 116 3.21 -19.73 -5.75
C ARG A 116 2.24 -18.61 -6.11
N GLY A 117 1.28 -18.84 -7.01
CA GLY A 117 0.26 -17.86 -7.37
C GLY A 117 -0.62 -17.47 -6.19
N HIS A 118 -1.03 -18.45 -5.36
CA HIS A 118 -1.81 -18.20 -4.15
C HIS A 118 -1.04 -17.32 -3.15
N LEU A 119 0.22 -17.67 -2.88
CA LEU A 119 1.07 -16.89 -1.96
C LEU A 119 1.32 -15.47 -2.49
N PHE A 120 1.52 -15.32 -3.79
CA PHE A 120 1.75 -14.02 -4.41
C PHE A 120 0.49 -13.15 -4.34
N ARG A 121 -0.69 -13.69 -4.70
CA ARG A 121 -1.96 -12.99 -4.57
C ARG A 121 -2.27 -12.61 -3.13
N ALA A 122 -2.20 -13.58 -2.21
CA ALA A 122 -2.44 -13.34 -0.78
C ALA A 122 -1.52 -12.27 -0.20
N THR A 123 -0.28 -12.18 -0.70
CA THR A 123 0.65 -11.12 -0.27
C THR A 123 0.18 -9.74 -0.75
N ILE A 124 -0.25 -9.62 -2.00
CA ILE A 124 -0.80 -8.34 -2.51
C ILE A 124 -2.08 -7.96 -1.75
N GLU A 125 -2.96 -8.93 -1.49
CA GLU A 125 -4.18 -8.73 -0.70
C GLU A 125 -3.86 -8.30 0.73
N GLY A 126 -2.90 -8.94 1.40
CA GLY A 126 -2.46 -8.57 2.75
C GLY A 126 -1.87 -7.15 2.81
N ILE A 127 -1.10 -6.75 1.80
CA ILE A 127 -0.58 -5.37 1.68
C ILE A 127 -1.75 -4.39 1.47
N ALA A 128 -2.73 -4.72 0.66
CA ALA A 128 -3.90 -3.87 0.44
C ALA A 128 -4.76 -3.72 1.70
N PHE A 129 -4.98 -4.81 2.45
CA PHE A 129 -5.69 -4.74 3.74
C PHE A 129 -4.91 -3.93 4.79
N GLY A 130 -3.59 -4.06 4.84
CA GLY A 130 -2.75 -3.21 5.68
C GLY A 130 -2.84 -1.73 5.28
N SER A 131 -2.91 -1.44 3.98
CA SER A 131 -3.14 -0.08 3.48
C SER A 131 -4.52 0.45 3.89
N GLU A 132 -5.57 -0.37 3.84
CA GLU A 132 -6.92 0.03 4.26
C GLU A 132 -6.99 0.28 5.78
N LEU A 133 -6.33 -0.54 6.59
CA LEU A 133 -6.23 -0.30 8.04
C LEU A 133 -5.61 1.08 8.36
N ILE A 134 -4.63 1.51 7.57
CA ILE A 134 -4.06 2.86 7.69
C ILE A 134 -5.10 3.93 7.30
N LEU A 135 -5.85 3.71 6.22
CA LEU A 135 -6.92 4.61 5.80
C LEU A 135 -8.03 4.72 6.85
N GLU A 136 -8.45 3.61 7.44
CA GLU A 136 -9.42 3.59 8.54
C GLU A 136 -8.91 4.40 9.74
N THR A 137 -7.63 4.25 10.08
CA THR A 137 -6.99 5.01 11.16
C THR A 137 -6.98 6.51 10.84
N MET A 138 -6.69 6.89 9.60
CA MET A 138 -6.76 8.28 9.16
C MET A 138 -8.20 8.81 9.20
N ARG A 139 -9.19 8.03 8.75
CA ARG A 139 -10.61 8.40 8.80
C ARG A 139 -11.09 8.60 10.24
N ALA A 140 -10.71 7.70 11.15
CA ALA A 140 -11.02 7.81 12.57
C ALA A 140 -10.42 9.07 13.21
N SER A 141 -9.31 9.58 12.65
CA SER A 141 -8.65 10.81 13.10
C SER A 141 -9.21 12.07 12.44
N GLY A 142 -10.19 11.96 11.55
CA GLY A 142 -10.87 13.07 10.89
C GLY A 142 -10.45 13.36 9.44
N PHE A 143 -9.45 12.67 8.89
CA PHE A 143 -9.13 12.77 7.48
C PHE A 143 -10.19 12.04 6.64
N LYS A 144 -10.64 12.69 5.57
CA LYS A 144 -11.64 12.13 4.65
C LYS A 144 -10.99 11.93 3.26
N PRO A 145 -10.45 10.73 2.99
CA PRO A 145 -9.90 10.45 1.66
C PRO A 145 -11.02 10.37 0.63
N GLU A 146 -10.86 11.07 -0.49
CA GLU A 146 -11.80 11.08 -1.61
C GLU A 146 -11.25 10.32 -2.82
N ARG A 147 -9.93 10.20 -2.91
CA ARG A 147 -9.24 9.51 -3.99
C ARG A 147 -7.81 9.18 -3.61
N ILE A 148 -7.28 8.16 -4.26
CA ILE A 148 -5.87 7.78 -4.18
C ILE A 148 -5.17 8.19 -5.48
N VAL A 149 -4.02 8.85 -5.36
CA VAL A 149 -3.09 9.08 -6.47
C VAL A 149 -1.88 8.18 -6.26
N MET A 150 -1.72 7.19 -7.10
CA MET A 150 -0.69 6.17 -6.96
C MET A 150 0.46 6.39 -7.94
N ALA A 151 1.70 6.24 -7.44
CA ALA A 151 2.93 6.32 -8.22
C ALA A 151 3.91 5.25 -7.76
N GLY A 152 4.88 4.89 -8.61
CA GLY A 152 5.94 3.95 -8.30
C GLY A 152 5.80 2.60 -9.00
N GLY A 153 6.71 1.66 -8.69
CA GLY A 153 6.90 0.44 -9.48
C GLY A 153 5.70 -0.50 -9.52
N ALA A 154 4.91 -0.59 -8.47
CA ALA A 154 3.76 -1.49 -8.41
C ALA A 154 2.59 -1.06 -9.33
N THR A 155 2.59 0.20 -9.80
CA THR A 155 1.57 0.67 -10.77
C THR A 155 1.67 -0.01 -12.14
N ARG A 156 2.69 -0.82 -12.37
CA ARG A 156 2.84 -1.64 -13.58
C ARG A 156 2.07 -2.96 -13.51
N SER A 157 1.49 -3.31 -12.37
CA SER A 157 0.70 -4.53 -12.17
C SER A 157 -0.79 -4.19 -12.10
N ASP A 158 -1.55 -4.59 -13.11
CA ASP A 158 -3.01 -4.42 -13.12
C ASP A 158 -3.66 -5.14 -11.94
N LEU A 159 -3.16 -6.33 -11.57
CA LEU A 159 -3.63 -7.07 -10.42
C LEU A 159 -3.47 -6.27 -9.11
N TRP A 160 -2.30 -5.62 -8.94
CA TRP A 160 -2.04 -4.76 -7.79
C TRP A 160 -3.03 -3.60 -7.72
N LEU A 161 -3.22 -2.92 -8.84
CA LEU A 161 -4.12 -1.78 -8.94
C LEU A 161 -5.56 -2.19 -8.63
N GLN A 162 -6.02 -3.30 -9.22
CA GLN A 162 -7.37 -3.80 -9.01
C GLN A 162 -7.62 -4.16 -7.54
N ILE A 163 -6.72 -4.94 -6.91
CA ILE A 163 -6.86 -5.32 -5.50
C ILE A 163 -6.89 -4.09 -4.59
N HIS A 164 -6.02 -3.10 -4.82
CA HIS A 164 -6.03 -1.88 -4.00
C HIS A 164 -7.28 -1.03 -4.21
N ALA A 165 -7.81 -0.96 -5.44
CA ALA A 165 -9.07 -0.27 -5.72
C ALA A 165 -10.26 -0.97 -5.03
N ASP A 166 -10.32 -2.29 -5.14
CA ASP A 166 -11.40 -3.08 -4.55
C ASP A 166 -11.40 -2.98 -3.02
N VAL A 167 -10.23 -3.04 -2.39
CA VAL A 167 -10.10 -3.01 -0.93
C VAL A 167 -10.36 -1.61 -0.36
N SER A 168 -9.87 -0.55 -1.02
CA SER A 168 -10.03 0.82 -0.52
C SER A 168 -11.39 1.45 -0.84
N GLU A 169 -12.11 0.90 -1.82
CA GLU A 169 -13.35 1.46 -2.37
C GLU A 169 -13.22 2.92 -2.83
N LEU A 170 -11.99 3.35 -3.15
CA LEU A 170 -11.67 4.70 -3.59
C LEU A 170 -11.21 4.73 -5.05
N PRO A 171 -11.54 5.80 -5.80
CA PRO A 171 -10.99 5.99 -7.12
C PRO A 171 -9.47 6.04 -7.10
N LEU A 172 -8.81 5.16 -7.89
CA LEU A 172 -7.38 5.18 -8.13
C LEU A 172 -7.06 6.02 -9.36
N THR A 173 -6.12 6.95 -9.20
CA THR A 173 -5.59 7.77 -10.30
C THR A 173 -4.10 7.51 -10.42
N LEU A 174 -3.62 7.22 -11.60
CA LEU A 174 -2.19 7.06 -11.86
C LEU A 174 -1.57 8.40 -12.27
N THR A 175 -0.31 8.59 -11.91
CA THR A 175 0.46 9.74 -12.39
C THR A 175 0.84 9.55 -13.87
N GLN A 176 0.88 10.63 -14.64
CA GLN A 176 1.32 10.58 -16.04
C GLN A 176 2.79 10.17 -16.17
N VAL A 177 3.59 10.48 -15.17
CA VAL A 177 5.01 10.11 -15.09
C VAL A 177 5.16 8.99 -14.09
N ALA A 178 5.69 7.85 -14.51
CA ALA A 178 5.85 6.67 -13.67
C ALA A 178 6.73 6.95 -12.44
N ASP A 179 7.80 7.73 -12.63
CA ASP A 179 8.73 8.14 -11.58
C ASP A 179 8.39 9.54 -11.03
N ALA A 180 7.11 9.78 -10.76
CA ALA A 180 6.62 11.06 -10.24
C ALA A 180 7.37 11.57 -8.99
N PRO A 181 7.81 10.73 -8.03
CA PRO A 181 8.65 11.19 -6.92
C PRO A 181 9.98 11.80 -7.37
N LEU A 182 10.65 11.21 -8.37
CA LEU A 182 11.90 11.76 -8.92
C LEU A 182 11.67 13.10 -9.63
N LEU A 183 10.57 13.21 -10.39
CA LEU A 183 10.17 14.46 -11.01
C LEU A 183 9.95 15.55 -9.95
N GLY A 184 9.30 15.21 -8.83
CA GLY A 184 9.07 16.12 -7.72
C GLY A 184 10.35 16.63 -7.04
N CYS A 185 11.43 15.84 -7.10
CA CYS A 185 12.75 16.27 -6.61
C CYS A 185 13.49 17.18 -7.60
N ALA A 186 13.06 17.24 -8.86
CA ALA A 186 13.71 17.99 -9.94
C ALA A 186 13.08 19.37 -10.18
N ILE A 187 11.96 19.67 -9.53
CA ILE A 187 11.21 20.93 -9.62
C ILE A 187 11.56 21.83 -8.43
#